data_990a06357c56f3a242f957c5d27889fa
#
_entry.id   990a06357c56f3a242f957c5d27889fa
#
_cell.length_a   1.000
_cell.length_b   1.000
_cell.length_c   1.000
_cell.angle_alpha   90.00
_cell.angle_beta   90.00
_cell.angle_gamma   90.00
#
_symmetry.space_group_name_H-M   'P 1'
#
loop_
_entity.id
_entity.type
_entity.pdbx_description
1 polymer ?
#
loop_
_entity_poly.entity_id
_entity_poly.type
_entity_poly.pdbx_seq_one_letter_code
_entity_poly.pdbx_strand_id
1 'polypeptide(L)'
;MAFNMDPKKCPMPTQDPNVRNKNFKEVALGYTEEMAVNEAKRCVHCKNKPCQTGCPVGIDIPEFIGHVAEGDFEAAYQVINRSSSLPAVCGRVCPQESQCEGKCTRGIKNEPVGIGRLERFVADWHRENVHTAPIVPEWNGHKVAIIGAGPAGLTAAGDLAKLGYKVTVYEALHVAGGVLMYGIPEFRLPKAIVQQLSLIHI
;
A
#
# COMPACT_ATOMS: atom_id res chain seq x y z
N MET A 1 -20.93 -11.91 -8.81
CA MET A 1 -20.46 -10.49 -8.85
C MET A 1 -20.55 -9.98 -10.27
N ALA A 2 -21.15 -8.80 -10.52
CA ALA A 2 -21.18 -8.21 -11.88
C ALA A 2 -19.82 -7.58 -12.19
N PHE A 3 -19.19 -7.98 -13.30
CA PHE A 3 -17.92 -7.42 -13.75
C PHE A 3 -18.13 -6.02 -14.36
N ASN A 4 -17.22 -5.11 -14.05
CA ASN A 4 -17.13 -3.83 -14.75
C ASN A 4 -16.24 -3.98 -16.00
N MET A 5 -16.82 -3.83 -17.18
CA MET A 5 -16.12 -3.97 -18.46
C MET A 5 -15.59 -2.65 -19.03
N ASP A 6 -15.64 -1.56 -18.27
CA ASP A 6 -15.10 -0.26 -18.71
C ASP A 6 -13.64 -0.43 -19.18
N PRO A 7 -13.31 0.01 -20.41
CA PRO A 7 -11.94 -0.08 -20.92
C PRO A 7 -10.96 0.82 -20.16
N LYS A 8 -11.43 1.87 -19.51
CA LYS A 8 -10.61 2.81 -18.74
C LYS A 8 -10.66 2.50 -17.25
N LYS A 9 -9.56 2.72 -16.56
CA LYS A 9 -9.53 2.67 -15.09
C LYS A 9 -10.23 3.90 -14.49
N CYS A 10 -10.83 3.73 -13.34
CA CYS A 10 -11.41 4.84 -12.59
C CYS A 10 -10.37 5.97 -12.42
N PRO A 11 -10.68 7.22 -12.81
CA PRO A 11 -9.72 8.30 -12.69
C PRO A 11 -9.39 8.58 -11.22
N MET A 12 -8.10 8.85 -10.94
CA MET A 12 -7.68 9.30 -9.60
C MET A 12 -8.10 10.75 -9.41
N PRO A 13 -8.93 11.07 -8.41
CA PRO A 13 -9.20 12.45 -8.04
C PRO A 13 -7.91 13.18 -7.67
N THR A 14 -7.74 14.40 -8.13
CA THR A 14 -6.56 15.23 -7.86
C THR A 14 -6.97 16.64 -7.48
N GLN A 15 -6.11 17.33 -6.72
CA GLN A 15 -6.28 18.76 -6.47
C GLN A 15 -6.34 19.55 -7.79
N ASP A 16 -7.18 20.58 -7.83
CA ASP A 16 -7.22 21.51 -8.97
C ASP A 16 -5.82 22.09 -9.25
N PRO A 17 -5.39 22.20 -10.52
CA PRO A 17 -4.06 22.70 -10.88
C PRO A 17 -3.73 24.11 -10.32
N ASN A 18 -4.73 24.99 -10.20
CA ASN A 18 -4.54 26.34 -9.65
C ASN A 18 -4.49 26.36 -8.12
N VAL A 19 -4.90 25.28 -7.47
CA VAL A 19 -4.81 25.09 -6.01
C VAL A 19 -3.51 24.38 -5.65
N ARG A 20 -3.19 23.26 -6.33
CA ARG A 20 -2.02 22.45 -6.00
C ARG A 20 -0.69 23.16 -6.23
N ASN A 21 -0.62 24.11 -7.14
CA ASN A 21 0.58 24.92 -7.40
C ASN A 21 0.90 25.95 -6.29
N LYS A 22 0.01 26.09 -5.28
CA LYS A 22 0.14 27.03 -4.16
C LYS A 22 0.33 26.34 -2.81
N ASN A 23 0.46 25.01 -2.79
CA ASN A 23 0.63 24.24 -1.56
C ASN A 23 1.48 22.98 -1.80
N PHE A 24 1.88 22.31 -0.72
CA PHE A 24 2.61 21.04 -0.75
C PHE A 24 1.77 19.84 -0.30
N LYS A 25 0.45 19.98 -0.16
CA LYS A 25 -0.44 18.88 0.23
C LYS A 25 -0.46 17.81 -0.86
N GLU A 26 -0.81 16.58 -0.48
CA GLU A 26 -0.89 15.46 -1.41
C GLU A 26 -1.77 15.78 -2.61
N VAL A 27 -1.23 15.59 -3.82
CA VAL A 27 -1.93 15.98 -5.07
C VAL A 27 -3.05 14.99 -5.39
N ALA A 28 -2.80 13.70 -5.29
CA ALA A 28 -3.80 12.67 -5.50
C ALA A 28 -4.66 12.54 -4.24
N LEU A 29 -5.99 12.64 -4.37
CA LEU A 29 -6.91 12.66 -3.23
C LEU A 29 -7.36 11.27 -2.76
N GLY A 30 -7.02 10.21 -3.51
CA GLY A 30 -7.46 8.86 -3.21
C GLY A 30 -8.83 8.52 -3.81
N TYR A 31 -9.22 7.25 -3.70
CA TYR A 31 -10.54 6.78 -4.10
C TYR A 31 -11.52 6.90 -2.94
N THR A 32 -12.81 7.11 -3.27
CA THR A 32 -13.92 6.79 -2.36
C THR A 32 -14.18 5.29 -2.36
N GLU A 33 -14.97 4.79 -1.40
CA GLU A 33 -15.37 3.38 -1.34
C GLU A 33 -16.07 2.93 -2.65
N GLU A 34 -16.98 3.74 -3.17
CA GLU A 34 -17.68 3.45 -4.42
C GLU A 34 -16.72 3.39 -5.62
N MET A 35 -15.76 4.31 -5.69
CA MET A 35 -14.74 4.31 -6.74
C MET A 35 -13.86 3.07 -6.65
N ALA A 36 -13.45 2.68 -5.45
CA ALA A 36 -12.62 1.51 -5.20
C ALA A 36 -13.36 0.22 -5.58
N VAL A 37 -14.60 0.05 -5.14
CA VAL A 37 -15.44 -1.11 -5.49
C VAL A 37 -15.67 -1.17 -7.01
N ASN A 38 -15.95 -0.03 -7.66
CA ASN A 38 -16.14 0.02 -9.10
C ASN A 38 -14.87 -0.35 -9.87
N GLU A 39 -13.71 0.15 -9.47
CA GLU A 39 -12.42 -0.22 -10.08
C GLU A 39 -12.06 -1.69 -9.81
N ALA A 40 -12.29 -2.18 -8.59
CA ALA A 40 -12.02 -3.58 -8.22
C ALA A 40 -12.82 -4.56 -9.08
N LYS A 41 -14.08 -4.24 -9.43
CA LYS A 41 -14.93 -5.04 -10.33
C LYS A 41 -14.39 -5.14 -11.77
N ARG A 42 -13.38 -4.36 -12.15
CA ARG A 42 -12.68 -4.53 -13.44
C ARG A 42 -11.72 -5.72 -13.44
N CYS A 43 -11.36 -6.25 -12.28
CA CYS A 43 -10.48 -7.42 -12.19
C CYS A 43 -11.23 -8.68 -12.69
N VAL A 44 -10.61 -9.39 -13.64
CA VAL A 44 -11.15 -10.64 -14.21
C VAL A 44 -10.67 -11.90 -13.49
N HIS A 45 -10.02 -11.78 -12.36
CA HIS A 45 -9.53 -12.87 -11.52
C HIS A 45 -8.79 -13.97 -12.32
N CYS A 46 -7.74 -13.56 -13.06
CA CYS A 46 -6.97 -14.45 -13.93
C CYS A 46 -6.42 -15.67 -13.18
N LYS A 47 -6.60 -16.86 -13.70
CA LYS A 47 -6.09 -18.11 -13.10
C LYS A 47 -4.57 -18.08 -12.86
N ASN A 48 -3.81 -17.48 -13.78
CA ASN A 48 -2.35 -17.43 -13.73
C ASN A 48 -1.80 -16.24 -12.92
N LYS A 49 -2.67 -15.36 -12.42
CA LYS A 49 -2.31 -14.19 -11.59
C LYS A 49 -1.06 -13.42 -12.08
N PRO A 50 -0.97 -12.97 -13.35
CA PRO A 50 0.27 -12.38 -13.87
C PRO A 50 0.65 -11.07 -13.15
N CYS A 51 -0.30 -10.33 -12.61
CA CYS A 51 -0.05 -9.16 -11.78
C CYS A 51 0.72 -9.49 -10.50
N GLN A 52 0.46 -10.64 -9.87
CA GLN A 52 1.18 -11.10 -8.69
C GLN A 52 2.66 -11.35 -9.00
N THR A 53 2.98 -11.97 -10.14
CA THR A 53 4.37 -12.17 -10.56
C THR A 53 5.09 -10.86 -10.92
N GLY A 54 4.34 -9.79 -11.19
CA GLY A 54 4.86 -8.45 -11.39
C GLY A 54 5.07 -7.66 -10.10
N CYS A 55 4.58 -8.14 -8.96
CA CYS A 55 4.78 -7.51 -7.66
C CYS A 55 6.07 -8.03 -7.01
N PRO A 56 7.05 -7.17 -6.68
CA PRO A 56 8.31 -7.61 -6.08
C PRO A 56 8.17 -8.35 -4.75
N VAL A 57 7.10 -8.06 -3.97
CA VAL A 57 6.81 -8.72 -2.69
C VAL A 57 5.74 -9.79 -2.80
N GLY A 58 5.18 -10.04 -4.00
CA GLY A 58 4.30 -11.17 -4.27
C GLY A 58 2.91 -11.09 -3.65
N ILE A 59 2.34 -9.90 -3.44
CA ILE A 59 0.96 -9.72 -2.93
C ILE A 59 -0.02 -10.54 -3.77
N ASP A 60 -0.94 -11.28 -3.13
CA ASP A 60 -2.06 -11.92 -3.84
C ASP A 60 -3.07 -10.86 -4.31
N ILE A 61 -2.74 -10.23 -5.44
CA ILE A 61 -3.48 -9.10 -5.99
C ILE A 61 -4.93 -9.47 -6.34
N PRO A 62 -5.23 -10.60 -7.02
CA PRO A 62 -6.61 -10.96 -7.29
C PRO A 62 -7.44 -11.21 -6.02
N GLU A 63 -6.82 -11.76 -4.96
CA GLU A 63 -7.51 -12.01 -3.69
C GLU A 63 -7.91 -10.69 -3.00
N PHE A 64 -6.96 -9.76 -2.79
CA PHE A 64 -7.31 -8.50 -2.13
C PHE A 64 -8.31 -7.67 -2.96
N ILE A 65 -8.17 -7.65 -4.29
CA ILE A 65 -9.13 -6.95 -5.17
C ILE A 65 -10.52 -7.58 -5.09
N GLY A 66 -10.60 -8.90 -4.94
CA GLY A 66 -11.86 -9.60 -4.72
C GLY A 66 -12.59 -9.08 -3.48
N HIS A 67 -11.88 -8.99 -2.35
CA HIS A 67 -12.43 -8.42 -1.13
C HIS A 67 -12.86 -6.96 -1.28
N VAL A 68 -12.06 -6.14 -1.97
CA VAL A 68 -12.46 -4.75 -2.27
C VAL A 68 -13.76 -4.70 -3.08
N ALA A 69 -13.90 -5.58 -4.09
CA ALA A 69 -15.11 -5.63 -4.92
C ALA A 69 -16.38 -6.06 -4.14
N GLU A 70 -16.20 -6.75 -3.03
CA GLU A 70 -17.27 -7.17 -2.09
C GLU A 70 -17.52 -6.15 -0.98
N GLY A 71 -16.68 -5.12 -0.86
CA GLY A 71 -16.75 -4.10 0.19
C GLY A 71 -16.12 -4.53 1.51
N ASP A 72 -15.39 -5.65 1.53
CA ASP A 72 -14.66 -6.12 2.71
C ASP A 72 -13.22 -5.58 2.68
N PHE A 73 -13.07 -4.32 3.07
CA PHE A 73 -11.79 -3.61 2.97
C PHE A 73 -10.77 -4.07 4.01
N GLU A 74 -11.25 -4.55 5.18
CA GLU A 74 -10.35 -5.08 6.19
C GLU A 74 -9.77 -6.43 5.75
N ALA A 75 -10.56 -7.34 5.21
CA ALA A 75 -10.05 -8.58 4.65
C ALA A 75 -9.06 -8.31 3.51
N ALA A 76 -9.32 -7.31 2.65
CA ALA A 76 -8.39 -6.86 1.61
C ALA A 76 -7.05 -6.41 2.20
N TYR A 77 -7.08 -5.62 3.29
CA TYR A 77 -5.87 -5.19 4.00
C TYR A 77 -5.08 -6.36 4.55
N GLN A 78 -5.75 -7.33 5.19
CA GLN A 78 -5.10 -8.51 5.75
C GLN A 78 -4.39 -9.34 4.67
N VAL A 79 -4.97 -9.46 3.46
CA VAL A 79 -4.30 -10.11 2.31
C VAL A 79 -3.01 -9.38 1.93
N ILE A 80 -3.05 -8.05 1.81
CA ILE A 80 -1.87 -7.25 1.48
C ILE A 80 -0.80 -7.37 2.57
N ASN A 81 -1.20 -7.30 3.84
CA ASN A 81 -0.31 -7.30 5.01
C ASN A 81 0.43 -8.64 5.23
N ARG A 82 0.01 -9.72 4.58
CA ARG A 82 0.76 -11.00 4.56
C ARG A 82 2.13 -10.85 3.88
N SER A 83 2.25 -9.97 2.89
CA SER A 83 3.43 -9.83 2.03
C SER A 83 4.04 -8.44 2.02
N SER A 84 3.30 -7.41 2.41
CA SER A 84 3.75 -6.01 2.37
C SER A 84 3.53 -5.33 3.71
N SER A 85 4.62 -4.85 4.32
CA SER A 85 4.55 -4.08 5.57
C SER A 85 4.35 -2.58 5.33
N LEU A 86 4.41 -2.09 4.08
CA LEU A 86 4.34 -0.67 3.73
C LEU A 86 3.27 -0.35 2.66
N PRO A 87 2.04 -0.88 2.73
CA PRO A 87 1.06 -0.74 1.66
C PRO A 87 0.67 0.73 1.38
N ALA A 88 0.58 1.58 2.41
CA ALA A 88 0.28 3.00 2.24
C ALA A 88 1.36 3.76 1.47
N VAL A 89 2.62 3.32 1.55
CA VAL A 89 3.74 3.83 0.77
C VAL A 89 3.71 3.23 -0.64
N CYS A 90 3.64 1.90 -0.75
CA CYS A 90 3.68 1.19 -2.03
C CYS A 90 2.57 1.65 -2.98
N GLY A 91 1.34 1.79 -2.49
CA GLY A 91 0.21 2.30 -3.27
C GLY A 91 0.39 3.73 -3.80
N ARG A 92 1.32 4.52 -3.21
CA ARG A 92 1.63 5.89 -3.63
C ARG A 92 2.87 6.01 -4.53
N VAL A 93 3.90 5.18 -4.30
CA VAL A 93 5.22 5.45 -4.88
C VAL A 93 5.78 4.33 -5.76
N CYS A 94 5.25 3.10 -5.71
CA CYS A 94 5.65 2.04 -6.63
C CYS A 94 5.42 2.47 -8.09
N PRO A 95 6.30 2.11 -9.01
CA PRO A 95 6.08 2.29 -10.46
C PRO A 95 5.19 1.15 -10.99
N GLN A 96 3.91 1.13 -10.58
CA GLN A 96 2.96 0.03 -10.85
C GLN A 96 2.80 -0.24 -12.35
N GLU A 97 2.92 0.78 -13.19
CA GLU A 97 2.83 0.69 -14.65
C GLU A 97 3.91 -0.20 -15.27
N SER A 98 5.06 -0.35 -14.62
CA SER A 98 6.13 -1.27 -15.03
C SER A 98 6.19 -2.57 -14.21
N GLN A 99 5.42 -2.67 -13.15
CA GLN A 99 5.35 -3.81 -12.23
C GLN A 99 4.02 -4.56 -12.37
N CYS A 100 3.18 -4.53 -11.31
CA CYS A 100 1.93 -5.29 -11.26
C CYS A 100 0.91 -4.88 -12.33
N GLU A 101 0.70 -3.57 -12.55
CA GLU A 101 -0.21 -3.08 -13.59
C GLU A 101 0.32 -3.38 -15.00
N GLY A 102 1.64 -3.30 -15.21
CA GLY A 102 2.29 -3.67 -16.47
C GLY A 102 2.12 -5.15 -16.86
N LYS A 103 1.80 -6.02 -15.91
CA LYS A 103 1.49 -7.44 -16.15
C LYS A 103 0.00 -7.75 -16.14
N CYS A 104 -0.85 -6.77 -15.92
CA CYS A 104 -2.29 -6.98 -15.85
C CYS A 104 -2.86 -7.41 -17.20
N THR A 105 -3.60 -8.52 -17.26
CA THR A 105 -4.23 -9.03 -18.48
C THR A 105 -5.19 -8.02 -19.13
N ARG A 106 -5.86 -7.19 -18.32
CA ARG A 106 -6.70 -6.09 -18.84
C ARG A 106 -5.89 -5.09 -19.67
N GLY A 107 -4.63 -4.87 -19.32
CA GLY A 107 -3.72 -3.96 -20.00
C GLY A 107 -3.35 -4.35 -21.43
N ILE A 108 -3.66 -5.59 -21.88
CA ILE A 108 -3.36 -6.06 -23.24
C ILE A 108 -4.20 -5.31 -24.28
N LYS A 109 -5.47 -5.04 -23.99
CA LYS A 109 -6.41 -4.39 -24.93
C LYS A 109 -6.98 -3.08 -24.41
N ASN A 110 -6.90 -2.84 -23.11
CA ASN A 110 -7.51 -1.72 -22.41
C ASN A 110 -6.51 -1.15 -21.39
N GLU A 111 -6.94 -0.22 -20.54
CA GLU A 111 -6.14 0.15 -19.38
C GLU A 111 -6.12 -0.98 -18.33
N PRO A 112 -4.97 -1.26 -17.70
CA PRO A 112 -4.89 -2.20 -16.61
C PRO A 112 -5.80 -1.81 -15.45
N VAL A 113 -6.09 -2.73 -14.54
CA VAL A 113 -6.74 -2.40 -13.27
C VAL A 113 -5.80 -1.49 -12.47
N GLY A 114 -6.34 -0.48 -11.82
CA GLY A 114 -5.61 0.46 -10.97
C GLY A 114 -5.16 -0.16 -9.65
N ILE A 115 -4.26 -1.13 -9.72
CA ILE A 115 -3.85 -1.97 -8.59
C ILE A 115 -3.25 -1.13 -7.47
N GLY A 116 -2.31 -0.23 -7.80
CA GLY A 116 -1.71 0.64 -6.81
C GLY A 116 -2.68 1.64 -6.19
N ARG A 117 -3.69 2.08 -6.96
CA ARG A 117 -4.76 2.95 -6.44
C ARG A 117 -5.64 2.21 -5.43
N LEU A 118 -5.93 0.94 -5.68
CA LEU A 118 -6.68 0.07 -4.77
C LEU A 118 -5.86 -0.29 -3.53
N GLU A 119 -4.57 -0.61 -3.67
CA GLU A 119 -3.66 -0.84 -2.55
C GLU A 119 -3.58 0.39 -1.63
N ARG A 120 -3.44 1.59 -2.22
CA ARG A 120 -3.48 2.84 -1.46
C ARG A 120 -4.80 3.02 -0.72
N PHE A 121 -5.94 2.83 -1.41
CA PHE A 121 -7.27 2.97 -0.83
C PHE A 121 -7.43 2.05 0.39
N VAL A 122 -7.10 0.77 0.24
CA VAL A 122 -7.21 -0.23 1.33
C VAL A 122 -6.34 0.16 2.52
N ALA A 123 -5.10 0.61 2.27
CA ALA A 123 -4.20 1.02 3.34
C ALA A 123 -4.67 2.29 4.07
N ASP A 124 -5.21 3.26 3.34
CA ASP A 124 -5.75 4.49 3.92
C ASP A 124 -7.03 4.19 4.71
N TRP A 125 -7.93 3.37 4.16
CA TRP A 125 -9.16 2.95 4.82
C TRP A 125 -8.88 2.22 6.15
N HIS A 126 -7.96 1.25 6.14
CA HIS A 126 -7.55 0.54 7.36
C HIS A 126 -7.04 1.50 8.43
N ARG A 127 -6.13 2.39 8.05
CA ARG A 127 -5.56 3.40 8.95
C ARG A 127 -6.60 4.32 9.58
N GLU A 128 -7.66 4.64 8.86
CA GLU A 128 -8.71 5.58 9.28
C GLU A 128 -9.82 4.91 10.08
N ASN A 129 -10.07 3.63 9.86
CA ASN A 129 -11.21 2.91 10.45
C ASN A 129 -10.82 1.87 11.51
N VAL A 130 -9.58 1.36 11.47
CA VAL A 130 -9.15 0.30 12.38
C VAL A 130 -8.14 0.86 13.39
N HIS A 131 -8.57 0.95 14.65
CA HIS A 131 -7.77 1.50 15.74
C HIS A 131 -7.40 0.45 16.79
N THR A 132 -7.45 -0.83 16.42
CA THR A 132 -7.05 -1.92 17.32
C THR A 132 -5.53 -1.94 17.47
N ALA A 133 -5.06 -2.09 18.71
CA ALA A 133 -3.64 -2.26 18.95
C ALA A 133 -3.15 -3.55 18.24
N PRO A 134 -1.94 -3.53 17.64
CA PRO A 134 -1.38 -4.72 17.02
C PRO A 134 -1.23 -5.83 18.06
N ILE A 135 -1.52 -7.08 17.64
CA ILE A 135 -1.27 -8.25 18.49
C ILE A 135 0.24 -8.39 18.64
N VAL A 136 0.71 -8.24 19.87
CA VAL A 136 2.12 -8.45 20.20
C VAL A 136 2.32 -9.95 20.44
N PRO A 137 3.07 -10.66 19.58
CA PRO A 137 3.34 -12.09 19.80
C PRO A 137 4.21 -12.30 21.02
N GLU A 138 4.19 -13.52 21.55
CA GLU A 138 5.11 -13.90 22.63
C GLU A 138 6.57 -13.73 22.17
N TRP A 139 7.40 -13.25 23.11
CA TRP A 139 8.82 -13.09 22.86
C TRP A 139 9.49 -14.45 22.61
N ASN A 140 10.16 -14.60 21.47
CA ASN A 140 10.85 -15.83 21.09
C ASN A 140 12.25 -16.04 21.71
N GLY A 141 12.66 -15.18 22.66
CA GLY A 141 13.95 -15.24 23.33
C GLY A 141 15.10 -14.49 22.64
N HIS A 142 14.88 -13.97 21.44
CA HIS A 142 15.93 -13.32 20.63
C HIS A 142 15.75 -11.81 20.50
N LYS A 143 16.87 -11.09 20.51
CA LYS A 143 16.94 -9.64 20.25
C LYS A 143 17.63 -9.39 18.92
N VAL A 144 17.12 -8.42 18.15
CA VAL A 144 17.68 -8.03 16.87
C VAL A 144 17.92 -6.52 16.86
N ALA A 145 19.10 -6.12 16.38
CA ALA A 145 19.44 -4.72 16.10
C ALA A 145 19.36 -4.46 14.59
N ILE A 146 18.65 -3.43 14.20
CA ILE A 146 18.56 -2.97 12.80
C ILE A 146 19.26 -1.62 12.69
N ILE A 147 20.16 -1.48 11.76
CA ILE A 147 20.89 -0.24 11.52
C ILE A 147 20.27 0.46 10.31
N GLY A 148 19.63 1.60 10.58
CA GLY A 148 18.90 2.43 9.63
C GLY A 148 17.40 2.18 9.63
N ALA A 149 16.62 3.24 9.77
CA ALA A 149 15.16 3.24 9.77
C ALA A 149 14.58 3.67 8.41
N GLY A 150 15.26 3.38 7.32
CA GLY A 150 14.72 3.53 5.96
C GLY A 150 13.68 2.43 5.63
N PRO A 151 13.13 2.41 4.40
CA PRO A 151 12.07 1.45 4.04
C PRO A 151 12.47 -0.02 4.29
N ALA A 152 13.71 -0.39 4.00
CA ALA A 152 14.22 -1.75 4.25
C ALA A 152 14.27 -2.08 5.75
N GLY A 153 14.81 -1.16 6.56
CA GLY A 153 14.89 -1.35 8.01
C GLY A 153 13.53 -1.40 8.68
N LEU A 154 12.59 -0.53 8.26
CA LEU A 154 11.22 -0.53 8.77
C LEU A 154 10.47 -1.81 8.40
N THR A 155 10.62 -2.31 7.16
CA THR A 155 10.04 -3.60 6.74
C THR A 155 10.59 -4.74 7.57
N ALA A 156 11.92 -4.83 7.70
CA ALA A 156 12.56 -5.89 8.51
C ALA A 156 12.14 -5.81 9.98
N ALA A 157 12.01 -4.59 10.53
CA ALA A 157 11.57 -4.41 11.91
C ALA A 157 10.14 -4.92 12.13
N GLY A 158 9.23 -4.55 11.23
CA GLY A 158 7.84 -4.99 11.29
C GLY A 158 7.70 -6.50 11.17
N ASP A 159 8.38 -7.11 10.19
CA ASP A 159 8.29 -8.55 9.96
C ASP A 159 8.91 -9.36 11.12
N LEU A 160 10.03 -8.93 11.65
CA LEU A 160 10.66 -9.58 12.81
C LEU A 160 9.83 -9.41 14.09
N ALA A 161 9.22 -8.24 14.29
CA ALA A 161 8.33 -8.02 15.44
C ALA A 161 7.11 -8.96 15.39
N LYS A 162 6.52 -9.18 14.22
CA LYS A 162 5.42 -10.15 14.02
C LYS A 162 5.84 -11.59 14.33
N LEU A 163 7.12 -11.91 14.26
CA LEU A 163 7.68 -13.21 14.60
C LEU A 163 8.13 -13.33 16.08
N GLY A 164 7.85 -12.33 16.91
CA GLY A 164 8.16 -12.33 18.33
C GLY A 164 9.60 -11.94 18.69
N TYR A 165 10.37 -11.41 17.75
CA TYR A 165 11.69 -10.85 18.08
C TYR A 165 11.55 -9.52 18.80
N LYS A 166 12.44 -9.27 19.78
CA LYS A 166 12.61 -7.94 20.36
C LYS A 166 13.54 -7.12 19.48
N VAL A 167 12.94 -6.24 18.66
CA VAL A 167 13.68 -5.44 17.68
C VAL A 167 14.05 -4.08 18.26
N THR A 168 15.29 -3.63 17.98
CA THR A 168 15.74 -2.27 18.25
C THR A 168 16.27 -1.68 16.95
N VAL A 169 15.72 -0.55 16.52
CA VAL A 169 16.16 0.15 15.31
C VAL A 169 17.03 1.34 15.71
N TYR A 170 18.21 1.45 15.11
CA TYR A 170 19.15 2.57 15.27
C TYR A 170 19.12 3.43 14.01
N GLU A 171 18.83 4.72 14.18
CA GLU A 171 18.76 5.70 13.07
C GLU A 171 19.69 6.89 13.39
N ALA A 172 20.48 7.28 12.40
CA ALA A 172 21.41 8.40 12.53
C ALA A 172 20.74 9.76 12.29
N LEU A 173 19.61 9.80 11.58
CA LEU A 173 18.86 11.02 11.29
C LEU A 173 17.80 11.28 12.38
N HIS A 174 17.19 12.46 12.36
CA HIS A 174 16.29 12.95 13.40
C HIS A 174 15.01 12.13 13.54
N VAL A 175 14.51 11.57 12.41
CA VAL A 175 13.27 10.79 12.35
C VAL A 175 13.44 9.57 11.48
N ALA A 176 12.70 8.50 11.82
CA ALA A 176 12.65 7.28 11.03
C ALA A 176 11.99 7.52 9.67
N GLY A 177 12.34 6.71 8.68
CA GLY A 177 11.76 6.73 7.34
C GLY A 177 12.78 6.87 6.21
N GLY A 178 14.00 7.36 6.50
CA GLY A 178 15.06 7.50 5.49
C GLY A 178 14.57 8.26 4.26
N VAL A 179 14.73 7.70 3.05
CA VAL A 179 14.31 8.34 1.80
C VAL A 179 12.81 8.67 1.75
N LEU A 180 11.96 7.96 2.48
CA LEU A 180 10.53 8.23 2.55
C LEU A 180 10.26 9.60 3.22
N MET A 181 11.08 9.96 4.21
CA MET A 181 11.00 11.25 4.91
C MET A 181 11.77 12.35 4.19
N TYR A 182 13.00 12.09 3.76
CA TYR A 182 13.95 13.11 3.32
C TYR A 182 14.07 13.22 1.80
N GLY A 183 13.64 12.20 1.03
CA GLY A 183 13.80 12.16 -0.42
C GLY A 183 12.51 12.33 -1.21
N ILE A 184 11.39 11.74 -0.76
CA ILE A 184 10.12 11.82 -1.49
C ILE A 184 9.38 13.11 -1.11
N PRO A 185 8.91 13.91 -2.07
CA PRO A 185 8.18 15.15 -1.77
C PRO A 185 6.86 14.92 -1.00
N GLU A 186 6.52 15.87 -0.12
CA GLU A 186 5.28 15.85 0.69
C GLU A 186 4.02 15.66 -0.17
N PHE A 187 3.96 16.33 -1.31
CA PHE A 187 2.80 16.27 -2.22
C PHE A 187 2.61 14.89 -2.89
N ARG A 188 3.58 13.99 -2.80
CA ARG A 188 3.48 12.60 -3.27
C ARG A 188 3.34 11.59 -2.14
N LEU A 189 4.05 11.79 -1.04
CA LEU A 189 4.01 10.94 0.15
C LEU A 189 3.99 11.81 1.40
N PRO A 190 2.81 12.07 1.98
CA PRO A 190 2.69 12.83 3.22
C PRO A 190 3.51 12.24 4.35
N LYS A 191 4.28 13.07 5.04
CA LYS A 191 5.19 12.61 6.11
C LYS A 191 4.45 12.04 7.30
N ALA A 192 3.23 12.50 7.57
CA ALA A 192 2.37 11.95 8.60
C ALA A 192 2.09 10.45 8.38
N ILE A 193 1.95 9.99 7.12
CA ILE A 193 1.78 8.57 6.79
C ILE A 193 3.04 7.78 7.16
N VAL A 194 4.22 8.31 6.84
CA VAL A 194 5.51 7.65 7.15
C VAL A 194 5.73 7.57 8.66
N GLN A 195 5.39 8.61 9.40
CA GLN A 195 5.50 8.63 10.86
C GLN A 195 4.58 7.61 11.53
N GLN A 196 3.34 7.47 11.04
CA GLN A 196 2.42 6.45 11.57
C GLN A 196 2.94 5.02 11.35
N LEU A 197 3.52 4.74 10.19
CA LEU A 197 4.11 3.43 9.91
C LEU A 197 5.24 3.07 10.91
N SER A 198 6.08 4.04 11.28
CA SER A 198 7.14 3.81 12.24
C SER A 198 6.61 3.52 13.64
N LEU A 199 5.46 4.07 14.03
CA LEU A 199 4.84 3.85 15.35
C LEU A 199 4.08 2.52 15.46
N ILE A 200 3.61 1.98 14.34
CA ILE A 200 2.83 0.72 14.32
C ILE A 200 3.75 -0.51 14.29
N HIS A 201 4.98 -0.37 13.79
CA HIS A 201 5.88 -1.50 13.53
C HIS A 201 7.13 -1.54 14.43
N ILE A 202 7.30 -0.58 15.34
CA ILE A 202 8.51 -0.51 16.19
C ILE A 202 8.11 -0.46 17.65
#